data_bf223400cde136c67d39d7ac4f391cf1
#
_entry.id   bf223400cde136c67d39d7ac4f391cf1
#
_cell.length_a   1.000
_cell.length_b   1.000
_cell.length_c   1.000
_cell.angle_alpha   90.00
_cell.angle_beta   90.00
_cell.angle_gamma   90.00
#
_symmetry.space_group_name_H-M   'P 1'
#
loop_
_entity.id
_entity.type
_entity.pdbx_description
1 polymer ?
#
loop_
_entity_poly.entity_id
_entity_poly.type
_entity_poly.pdbx_seq_one_letter_code
_entity_poly.pdbx_strand_id
1 'polypeptide(L)'
;MNFVPLKSGIFQMGYSLGQGFIEDHEAPPVMKKVLAFEIADTTVTNREFKAFIDATGYTTTAETIGDSYVFHLFVEPEKRAEYGHVSGSPWWLLVPGACWNHPTGPESSIDDVMDHPVVHVSLQDALAYCDWAKVKLPTETQWEYAARGGTTTQFPWG
;
A
#
# COMPACT_ATOMS: atom_id res chain seq x y z
N MET A 1 -0.21 -14.99 4.29
CA MET A 1 -1.42 -14.39 3.65
C MET A 1 -2.61 -15.32 3.75
N ASN A 2 -3.74 -14.85 4.22
CA ASN A 2 -5.01 -15.58 4.18
C ASN A 2 -5.88 -14.98 3.07
N PHE A 3 -6.45 -15.83 2.18
CA PHE A 3 -7.25 -15.37 1.05
C PHE A 3 -8.73 -15.58 1.31
N VAL A 4 -9.53 -14.56 1.04
CA VAL A 4 -10.99 -14.56 1.17
C VAL A 4 -11.60 -14.69 -0.24
N PRO A 5 -12.40 -15.72 -0.51
CA PRO A 5 -13.06 -15.88 -1.79
C PRO A 5 -14.22 -14.91 -1.93
N LEU A 6 -14.25 -14.17 -3.03
CA LEU A 6 -15.32 -13.26 -3.41
C LEU A 6 -16.06 -13.82 -4.63
N LYS A 7 -17.39 -13.85 -4.55
CA LYS A 7 -18.24 -14.32 -5.64
C LYS A 7 -18.25 -13.29 -6.78
N SER A 8 -18.55 -13.78 -7.98
CA SER A 8 -18.84 -12.87 -9.11
C SER A 8 -20.07 -12.03 -8.81
N GLY A 9 -20.07 -10.78 -9.30
CA GLY A 9 -21.18 -9.87 -9.09
C GLY A 9 -21.19 -8.71 -10.06
N ILE A 10 -22.16 -7.85 -9.91
CA ILE A 10 -22.25 -6.54 -10.57
C ILE A 10 -22.42 -5.51 -9.45
N PHE A 11 -21.65 -4.44 -9.50
CA PHE A 11 -21.70 -3.36 -8.53
C PHE A 11 -21.54 -2.01 -9.20
N GLN A 12 -21.92 -0.96 -8.49
CA GLN A 12 -21.72 0.40 -8.91
C GLN A 12 -20.36 0.89 -8.41
N MET A 13 -19.42 1.06 -9.34
CA MET A 13 -18.08 1.57 -9.11
C MET A 13 -18.07 3.07 -9.24
N GLY A 14 -17.35 3.75 -8.37
CA GLY A 14 -17.24 5.20 -8.38
C GLY A 14 -18.25 5.90 -7.49
N TYR A 15 -18.34 7.22 -7.61
CA TYR A 15 -19.04 8.07 -6.66
C TYR A 15 -20.15 8.91 -7.31
N SER A 16 -21.34 8.96 -6.71
CA SER A 16 -22.55 9.58 -7.32
C SER A 16 -22.95 10.93 -6.71
N LEU A 17 -22.38 11.36 -5.60
CA LEU A 17 -22.94 12.45 -4.79
C LEU A 17 -22.31 13.84 -5.01
N GLY A 18 -21.43 13.99 -6.00
CA GLY A 18 -20.87 15.29 -6.39
C GLY A 18 -19.93 15.93 -5.33
N GLN A 19 -19.42 15.15 -4.39
CA GLN A 19 -18.51 15.61 -3.34
C GLN A 19 -17.05 15.17 -3.57
N GLY A 20 -16.77 14.41 -4.65
CA GLY A 20 -15.42 14.03 -5.06
C GLY A 20 -14.74 15.14 -5.88
N PHE A 21 -13.47 14.94 -6.18
CA PHE A 21 -12.70 15.81 -7.07
C PHE A 21 -12.89 15.37 -8.52
N ILE A 22 -13.15 16.31 -9.41
CA ILE A 22 -13.38 16.01 -10.85
C ILE A 22 -12.15 15.36 -11.47
N GLU A 23 -10.97 15.77 -11.00
CA GLU A 23 -9.67 15.28 -11.46
C GLU A 23 -9.41 13.82 -11.14
N ASP A 24 -10.08 13.26 -10.12
CA ASP A 24 -9.94 11.86 -9.70
C ASP A 24 -10.75 10.89 -10.58
N HIS A 25 -11.61 11.42 -11.46
CA HIS A 25 -12.44 10.65 -12.40
C HIS A 25 -13.32 9.57 -11.76
N GLU A 26 -13.75 9.79 -10.51
CA GLU A 26 -14.59 8.85 -9.75
C GLU A 26 -16.08 8.92 -10.15
N ALA A 27 -16.48 9.99 -10.83
CA ALA A 27 -17.85 10.23 -11.27
C ALA A 27 -17.93 10.36 -12.80
N PRO A 28 -19.08 10.00 -13.44
CA PRO A 28 -20.25 9.37 -12.82
C PRO A 28 -20.00 7.89 -12.49
N PRO A 29 -20.77 7.31 -11.54
CA PRO A 29 -20.62 5.90 -11.20
C PRO A 29 -21.00 5.01 -12.39
N VAL A 30 -20.27 3.89 -12.53
CA VAL A 30 -20.43 2.96 -13.65
C VAL A 30 -20.71 1.55 -13.12
N MET A 31 -21.69 0.86 -13.72
CA MET A 31 -21.93 -0.55 -13.42
C MET A 31 -20.80 -1.41 -13.93
N LYS A 32 -20.11 -2.12 -13.04
CA LYS A 32 -19.01 -3.04 -13.38
C LYS A 32 -19.35 -4.48 -13.02
N LYS A 33 -19.00 -5.39 -13.91
CA LYS A 33 -19.07 -6.84 -13.67
C LYS A 33 -17.72 -7.33 -13.20
N VAL A 34 -17.71 -8.08 -12.10
CA VAL A 34 -16.52 -8.71 -11.53
C VAL A 34 -16.70 -10.22 -11.57
N LEU A 35 -15.70 -10.94 -12.06
CA LEU A 35 -15.66 -12.40 -11.94
C LEU A 35 -15.26 -12.80 -10.52
N ALA A 36 -15.55 -14.03 -10.12
CA ALA A 36 -15.11 -14.55 -8.84
C ALA A 36 -13.58 -14.51 -8.74
N PHE A 37 -13.05 -14.11 -7.58
CA PHE A 37 -11.62 -14.03 -7.31
C PHE A 37 -11.37 -14.21 -5.81
N GLU A 38 -10.11 -14.32 -5.42
CA GLU A 38 -9.69 -14.31 -4.04
C GLU A 38 -8.84 -13.06 -3.78
N ILE A 39 -8.99 -12.47 -2.61
CA ILE A 39 -8.19 -11.33 -2.16
C ILE A 39 -7.64 -11.62 -0.77
N ALA A 40 -6.42 -11.17 -0.50
CA ALA A 40 -5.87 -11.23 0.85
C ALA A 40 -6.70 -10.36 1.81
N ASP A 41 -6.93 -10.86 3.02
CA ASP A 41 -7.69 -10.15 4.06
C ASP A 41 -6.89 -9.01 4.72
N THR A 42 -5.59 -8.98 4.48
CA THR A 42 -4.67 -7.93 4.94
C THR A 42 -3.73 -7.50 3.82
N THR A 43 -3.10 -6.36 4.00
CA THR A 43 -1.93 -5.97 3.19
C THR A 43 -0.77 -6.92 3.48
N VAL A 44 0.25 -6.95 2.61
CA VAL A 44 1.48 -7.72 2.83
C VAL A 44 2.18 -7.21 4.08
N THR A 45 2.47 -8.11 5.00
CA THR A 45 3.14 -7.81 6.28
C THR A 45 4.66 -7.78 6.14
N ASN A 46 5.34 -7.16 7.12
CA ASN A 46 6.81 -7.19 7.22
C ASN A 46 7.34 -8.62 7.24
N ARG A 47 6.67 -9.53 7.95
CA ARG A 47 7.01 -10.95 8.01
C ARG A 47 6.98 -11.64 6.65
N GLU A 48 5.94 -11.38 5.88
CA GLU A 48 5.76 -11.97 4.54
C GLU A 48 6.75 -11.39 3.55
N PHE A 49 6.98 -10.08 3.60
CA PHE A 49 7.96 -9.42 2.73
C PHE A 49 9.39 -9.86 3.08
N LYS A 50 9.72 -10.01 4.37
CA LYS A 50 10.99 -10.56 4.82
C LYS A 50 11.23 -11.96 4.26
N ALA A 51 10.23 -12.83 4.27
CA ALA A 51 10.36 -14.18 3.70
C ALA A 51 10.68 -14.15 2.19
N PHE A 52 10.12 -13.19 1.44
CA PHE A 52 10.47 -12.95 0.05
C PHE A 52 11.94 -12.52 -0.11
N ILE A 53 12.38 -11.54 0.68
CA ILE A 53 13.77 -11.07 0.63
C ILE A 53 14.75 -12.18 1.00
N ASP A 54 14.47 -12.92 2.08
CA ASP A 54 15.32 -14.03 2.54
C ASP A 54 15.43 -15.15 1.48
N ALA A 55 14.35 -15.40 0.73
CA ALA A 55 14.32 -16.45 -0.30
C ALA A 55 14.99 -16.05 -1.63
N THR A 56 15.02 -14.74 -1.94
CA THR A 56 15.42 -14.27 -3.28
C THR A 56 16.69 -13.43 -3.29
N GLY A 57 17.07 -12.84 -2.15
CA GLY A 57 18.14 -11.83 -2.08
C GLY A 57 17.78 -10.54 -2.84
N TYR A 58 16.49 -10.27 -3.05
CA TYR A 58 16.03 -9.08 -3.77
C TYR A 58 16.42 -7.80 -3.01
N THR A 59 16.92 -6.81 -3.74
CA THR A 59 17.24 -5.47 -3.22
C THR A 59 16.14 -4.52 -3.66
N THR A 60 15.50 -3.84 -2.72
CA THR A 60 14.37 -2.94 -3.00
C THR A 60 14.82 -1.62 -3.64
N THR A 61 13.86 -0.90 -4.20
CA THR A 61 14.09 0.42 -4.79
C THR A 61 14.65 1.40 -3.76
N ALA A 62 14.10 1.41 -2.54
CA ALA A 62 14.56 2.28 -1.45
C ALA A 62 16.00 1.97 -1.04
N GLU A 63 16.37 0.68 -0.93
CA GLU A 63 17.75 0.28 -0.65
C GLU A 63 18.72 0.69 -1.78
N THR A 64 18.27 0.61 -3.04
CA THR A 64 19.08 0.99 -4.21
C THR A 64 19.30 2.51 -4.29
N ILE A 65 18.26 3.30 -3.98
CA ILE A 65 18.32 4.78 -3.97
C ILE A 65 19.10 5.26 -2.75
N GLY A 66 18.94 4.59 -1.61
CA GLY A 66 19.60 4.91 -0.35
C GLY A 66 18.76 5.79 0.58
N ASP A 67 17.51 6.08 0.25
CA ASP A 67 16.58 6.86 1.07
C ASP A 67 15.12 6.52 0.76
N SER A 68 14.21 6.99 1.61
CA SER A 68 12.78 6.95 1.37
C SER A 68 12.03 8.00 2.21
N TYR A 69 10.74 8.19 1.90
CA TYR A 69 9.90 9.18 2.58
C TYR A 69 9.33 8.63 3.88
N VAL A 70 9.61 9.34 4.99
CA VAL A 70 9.09 9.04 6.32
C VAL A 70 8.17 10.17 6.77
N PHE A 71 7.02 9.83 7.36
CA PHE A 71 6.12 10.83 7.93
C PHE A 71 6.80 11.52 9.12
N HIS A 72 6.78 12.85 9.17
CA HIS A 72 7.59 13.65 10.09
C HIS A 72 7.38 13.31 11.57
N LEU A 73 6.19 12.79 11.96
CA LEU A 73 5.95 12.42 13.36
C LEU A 73 6.69 11.15 13.79
N PHE A 74 7.20 10.37 12.87
CA PHE A 74 8.05 9.20 13.14
C PHE A 74 9.55 9.52 13.14
N VAL A 75 9.90 10.80 12.94
CA VAL A 75 11.27 11.30 12.97
C VAL A 75 11.44 12.16 14.22
N GLU A 76 12.55 11.99 14.93
CA GLU A 76 12.89 12.79 16.10
C GLU A 76 12.85 14.29 15.76
N PRO A 77 12.21 15.14 16.59
CA PRO A 77 11.99 16.55 16.29
C PRO A 77 13.27 17.30 15.92
N GLU A 78 14.38 16.95 16.59
CA GLU A 78 15.69 17.59 16.41
C GLU A 78 16.29 17.29 15.02
N LYS A 79 16.01 16.12 14.46
CA LYS A 79 16.51 15.67 13.15
C LYS A 79 15.65 16.14 11.97
N ARG A 80 14.41 16.58 12.21
CA ARG A 80 13.47 16.93 11.13
C ARG A 80 13.99 18.04 10.22
N ALA A 81 14.71 19.01 10.76
CA ALA A 81 15.25 20.12 10.00
C ALA A 81 16.46 19.75 9.12
N GLU A 82 17.05 18.59 9.35
CA GLU A 82 18.22 18.10 8.61
C GLU A 82 17.82 17.39 7.31
N TYR A 83 16.56 16.94 7.22
CA TYR A 83 16.09 16.15 6.09
C TYR A 83 15.33 17.00 5.06
N GLY A 84 15.55 16.68 3.80
CA GLY A 84 14.74 17.22 2.71
C GLY A 84 13.27 16.80 2.84
N HIS A 85 12.37 17.53 2.20
CA HIS A 85 10.95 17.21 2.18
C HIS A 85 10.35 17.32 0.79
N VAL A 86 9.18 16.69 0.59
CA VAL A 86 8.42 16.80 -0.66
C VAL A 86 7.88 18.22 -0.82
N SER A 87 8.11 18.82 -1.97
CA SER A 87 7.51 20.12 -2.30
C SER A 87 5.99 20.05 -2.24
N GLY A 88 5.37 20.96 -1.50
CA GLY A 88 3.91 20.97 -1.28
C GLY A 88 3.41 19.98 -0.22
N SER A 89 4.29 19.12 0.33
CA SER A 89 3.93 18.14 1.35
C SER A 89 5.03 18.03 2.42
N PRO A 90 5.25 19.08 3.22
CA PRO A 90 6.39 19.19 4.14
C PRO A 90 6.38 18.16 5.28
N TRP A 91 5.30 17.43 5.44
CA TRP A 91 5.19 16.33 6.41
C TRP A 91 5.84 15.02 5.95
N TRP A 92 6.26 14.90 4.69
CA TRP A 92 7.05 13.79 4.16
C TRP A 92 8.51 14.18 4.08
N LEU A 93 9.33 13.58 4.96
CA LEU A 93 10.78 13.82 5.06
C LEU A 93 11.52 12.73 4.28
N LEU A 94 12.52 13.14 3.51
CA LEU A 94 13.43 12.22 2.81
C LEU A 94 14.52 11.78 3.78
N VAL A 95 14.40 10.55 4.29
CA VAL A 95 15.28 10.03 5.34
C VAL A 95 16.30 9.05 4.74
N PRO A 96 17.60 9.35 4.81
CA PRO A 96 18.65 8.44 4.38
C PRO A 96 18.58 7.11 5.13
N GLY A 97 18.71 6.00 4.39
CA GLY A 97 18.69 4.64 4.93
C GLY A 97 17.31 4.13 5.32
N ALA A 98 16.24 4.91 5.14
CA ALA A 98 14.88 4.40 5.32
C ALA A 98 14.53 3.40 4.21
N CYS A 99 14.10 2.21 4.59
CA CYS A 99 13.72 1.13 3.69
C CYS A 99 12.77 0.16 4.41
N TRP A 100 12.38 -0.92 3.77
CA TRP A 100 11.37 -1.86 4.26
C TRP A 100 11.67 -2.44 5.67
N ASN A 101 12.94 -2.71 6.01
CA ASN A 101 13.36 -3.22 7.32
C ASN A 101 13.93 -2.14 8.28
N HIS A 102 14.02 -0.91 7.81
CA HIS A 102 14.42 0.28 8.57
C HIS A 102 13.41 1.43 8.34
N PRO A 103 12.15 1.28 8.82
CA PRO A 103 11.02 2.12 8.38
C PRO A 103 11.13 3.60 8.77
N THR A 104 11.95 3.95 9.77
CA THR A 104 12.16 5.36 10.18
C THR A 104 13.62 5.81 10.04
N GLY A 105 14.44 5.02 9.35
CA GLY A 105 15.86 5.27 9.15
C GLY A 105 16.75 4.14 9.70
N PRO A 106 18.07 4.20 9.51
CA PRO A 106 18.99 3.06 9.69
C PRO A 106 19.04 2.47 11.09
N GLU A 107 18.64 3.22 12.11
CA GLU A 107 18.62 2.77 13.52
C GLU A 107 17.28 2.10 13.90
N SER A 108 16.29 2.11 13.02
CA SER A 108 15.00 1.47 13.24
C SER A 108 15.01 0.00 12.80
N SER A 109 14.07 -0.79 13.34
CA SER A 109 13.89 -2.21 13.06
C SER A 109 12.42 -2.53 12.91
N ILE A 110 12.12 -3.65 12.26
CA ILE A 110 10.78 -4.19 12.13
C ILE A 110 10.48 -5.32 13.15
N ASP A 111 11.40 -5.64 14.04
CA ASP A 111 11.31 -6.82 14.92
C ASP A 111 10.04 -6.85 15.79
N ASP A 112 9.62 -5.68 16.28
CA ASP A 112 8.41 -5.54 17.11
C ASP A 112 7.12 -5.31 16.29
N VAL A 113 7.25 -5.17 14.96
CA VAL A 113 6.14 -4.84 14.05
C VAL A 113 6.04 -5.80 12.86
N MET A 114 6.41 -7.06 13.05
CA MET A 114 6.44 -8.08 12.00
C MET A 114 5.09 -8.31 11.32
N ASP A 115 3.99 -8.09 12.02
CA ASP A 115 2.63 -8.27 11.50
C ASP A 115 2.00 -6.94 11.01
N HIS A 116 2.76 -5.84 11.03
CA HIS A 116 2.36 -4.58 10.41
C HIS A 116 2.59 -4.63 8.89
N PRO A 117 1.87 -3.77 8.13
CA PRO A 117 2.10 -3.61 6.70
C PRO A 117 3.56 -3.24 6.40
N VAL A 118 4.14 -3.87 5.37
CA VAL A 118 5.43 -3.43 4.86
C VAL A 118 5.32 -2.04 4.22
N VAL A 119 6.31 -1.21 4.44
CA VAL A 119 6.40 0.16 3.91
C VAL A 119 7.66 0.34 3.04
N HIS A 120 7.81 1.48 2.38
CA HIS A 120 8.94 1.81 1.48
C HIS A 120 9.09 0.82 0.31
N VAL A 121 7.96 0.37 -0.21
CA VAL A 121 7.87 -0.58 -1.33
C VAL A 121 7.40 0.16 -2.57
N SER A 122 8.19 0.12 -3.64
CA SER A 122 7.80 0.65 -4.94
C SER A 122 6.87 -0.33 -5.68
N LEU A 123 6.31 0.13 -6.81
CA LEU A 123 5.54 -0.77 -7.70
C LEU A 123 6.39 -1.93 -8.20
N GLN A 124 7.67 -1.70 -8.51
CA GLN A 124 8.60 -2.74 -8.97
C GLN A 124 8.82 -3.80 -7.88
N ASP A 125 9.01 -3.36 -6.64
CA ASP A 125 9.18 -4.25 -5.49
C ASP A 125 7.92 -5.08 -5.25
N ALA A 126 6.75 -4.44 -5.34
CA ALA A 126 5.45 -5.12 -5.20
C ALA A 126 5.23 -6.17 -6.31
N LEU A 127 5.60 -5.87 -7.55
CA LEU A 127 5.51 -6.81 -8.66
C LEU A 127 6.48 -7.98 -8.49
N ALA A 128 7.70 -7.73 -8.02
CA ALA A 128 8.68 -8.78 -7.73
C ALA A 128 8.19 -9.71 -6.61
N TYR A 129 7.60 -9.14 -5.55
CA TYR A 129 6.95 -9.92 -4.51
C TYR A 129 5.79 -10.76 -5.06
N CYS A 130 4.92 -10.16 -5.87
CA CYS A 130 3.78 -10.86 -6.48
C CYS A 130 4.23 -12.04 -7.34
N ASP A 131 5.30 -11.87 -8.11
CA ASP A 131 5.88 -12.92 -8.94
C ASP A 131 6.41 -14.10 -8.11
N TRP A 132 7.10 -13.81 -7.02
CA TRP A 132 7.61 -14.81 -6.09
C TRP A 132 6.47 -15.55 -5.38
N ALA A 133 5.51 -14.81 -4.83
CA ALA A 133 4.38 -15.35 -4.08
C ALA A 133 3.31 -16.00 -4.98
N LYS A 134 3.43 -15.90 -6.31
CA LYS A 134 2.45 -16.41 -7.32
C LYS A 134 1.06 -15.79 -7.16
N VAL A 135 1.03 -14.52 -6.83
CA VAL A 135 -0.18 -13.68 -6.71
C VAL A 135 -0.12 -12.52 -7.68
N LYS A 136 -1.15 -11.67 -7.69
CA LYS A 136 -1.21 -10.47 -8.50
C LYS A 136 -1.76 -9.31 -7.67
N LEU A 137 -1.38 -8.09 -8.02
CA LEU A 137 -2.08 -6.92 -7.53
C LEU A 137 -3.54 -6.96 -8.04
N PRO A 138 -4.51 -6.60 -7.19
CA PRO A 138 -5.89 -6.50 -7.63
C PRO A 138 -6.02 -5.39 -8.68
N THR A 139 -6.96 -5.56 -9.61
CA THR A 139 -7.37 -4.44 -10.46
C THR A 139 -8.16 -3.44 -9.62
N GLU A 140 -8.23 -2.18 -10.08
CA GLU A 140 -9.04 -1.15 -9.46
C GLU A 140 -10.47 -1.63 -9.18
N THR A 141 -11.10 -2.26 -10.17
CA THR A 141 -12.46 -2.81 -10.05
C THR A 141 -12.56 -3.91 -9.00
N GLN A 142 -11.57 -4.80 -8.90
CA GLN A 142 -11.54 -5.85 -7.88
C GLN A 142 -11.34 -5.27 -6.50
N TRP A 143 -10.45 -4.28 -6.38
CA TRP A 143 -10.16 -3.65 -5.11
C TRP A 143 -11.39 -2.91 -4.56
N GLU A 144 -12.06 -2.10 -5.38
CA GLU A 144 -13.26 -1.37 -4.96
C GLU A 144 -14.42 -2.31 -4.64
N TYR A 145 -14.61 -3.38 -5.45
CA TYR A 145 -15.61 -4.41 -5.17
C TYR A 145 -15.41 -5.07 -3.80
N ALA A 146 -14.17 -5.42 -3.49
CA ALA A 146 -13.80 -6.01 -2.21
C ALA A 146 -13.99 -5.00 -1.05
N ALA A 147 -13.51 -3.76 -1.22
CA ALA A 147 -13.60 -2.71 -0.21
C ALA A 147 -15.05 -2.36 0.14
N ARG A 148 -15.94 -2.35 -0.86
CA ARG A 148 -17.37 -2.08 -0.62
C ARG A 148 -18.08 -3.20 0.13
N GLY A 149 -17.65 -4.46 -0.02
CA GLY A 149 -18.29 -5.58 0.68
C GLY A 149 -19.80 -5.71 0.42
N GLY A 150 -20.30 -5.19 -0.73
CA GLY A 150 -21.72 -5.16 -1.08
C GLY A 150 -22.49 -3.91 -0.60
N THR A 151 -21.83 -2.94 0.08
CA THR A 151 -22.47 -1.69 0.49
C THR A 151 -22.53 -0.68 -0.66
N THR A 152 -23.50 0.25 -0.57
CA THR A 152 -23.64 1.39 -1.49
C THR A 152 -23.40 2.74 -0.78
N THR A 153 -22.96 2.69 0.47
CA THR A 153 -22.66 3.85 1.30
C THR A 153 -21.38 4.54 0.83
N GLN A 154 -21.16 5.77 1.26
CA GLN A 154 -19.97 6.55 0.92
C GLN A 154 -18.68 5.87 1.41
N PHE A 155 -18.73 5.29 2.60
CA PHE A 155 -17.65 4.51 3.19
C PHE A 155 -18.12 3.08 3.48
N PRO A 156 -17.22 2.07 3.50
CA PRO A 156 -17.60 0.68 3.79
C PRO A 156 -18.28 0.46 5.14
N TRP A 157 -18.06 1.35 6.08
CA TRP A 157 -18.64 1.29 7.43
C TRP A 157 -19.91 2.14 7.60
N GLY A 158 -20.40 2.80 6.59
CA GLY A 158 -21.62 3.62 6.60
C GLY A 158 -21.43 5.11 6.41
#